data_a25729f63795dfa86a3ad4ac0719781b
#
_entry.id   a25729f63795dfa86a3ad4ac0719781b
#
_cell.length_a   1.000
_cell.length_b   1.000
_cell.length_c   1.000
_cell.angle_alpha   90.00
_cell.angle_beta   90.00
_cell.angle_gamma   90.00
#
_symmetry.space_group_name_H-M   'P 1'
#
loop_
_entity.id
_entity.type
_entity.pdbx_description
1 polymer ?
#
loop_
_entity_poly.entity_id
_entity_poly.type
_entity_poly.pdbx_seq_one_letter_code
_entity_poly.pdbx_strand_id
1 'polypeptide(L)'
;MTKKIIDLSVALETGIISDPPIALPKIEYIDHTNSAEQICSFFPGLTKDDLPGGEGWAVEQLSVSTHNGTHLDAPYHFHSTMDGGKKSMTIDEVPLEWCC
;
A
#
# COMPACT_ATOMS: atom_id res chain seq x y z
N MET A 1 21.00 25.48 -8.70
CA MET A 1 20.98 24.82 -7.37
C MET A 1 20.39 23.43 -7.51
N THR A 2 21.06 22.45 -7.01
CA THR A 2 20.53 21.07 -6.91
C THR A 2 19.46 21.03 -5.82
N LYS A 3 18.24 20.58 -6.15
CA LYS A 3 17.22 20.31 -5.16
C LYS A 3 17.61 19.09 -4.35
N LYS A 4 17.55 19.17 -3.04
CA LYS A 4 17.70 18.02 -2.14
C LYS A 4 16.31 17.51 -1.78
N ILE A 5 16.07 16.25 -2.03
CA ILE A 5 14.83 15.56 -1.64
C ILE A 5 15.12 14.78 -0.37
N ILE A 6 14.29 14.96 0.66
CA ILE A 6 14.39 14.24 1.92
C ILE A 6 13.08 13.49 2.13
N ASP A 7 13.18 12.18 2.28
CA ASP A 7 12.04 11.33 2.60
C ASP A 7 11.77 11.40 4.12
N LEU A 8 10.60 11.90 4.49
CA LEU A 8 10.14 12.00 5.88
C LEU A 8 9.10 10.92 6.22
N SER A 9 8.80 10.03 5.28
CA SER A 9 7.78 9.00 5.47
C SER A 9 8.24 7.89 6.42
N VAL A 10 7.28 7.24 7.07
CA VAL A 10 7.51 5.98 7.77
C VAL A 10 7.19 4.82 6.84
N ALA A 11 7.94 3.73 6.95
CA ALA A 11 7.66 2.53 6.18
C ALA A 11 6.34 1.90 6.63
N LEU A 12 5.56 1.39 5.67
CA LEU A 12 4.39 0.57 5.97
C LEU A 12 4.85 -0.88 6.11
N GLU A 13 4.90 -1.38 7.34
CA GLU A 13 5.34 -2.75 7.63
C GLU A 13 4.65 -3.29 8.87
N THR A 14 4.63 -4.63 9.01
CA THR A 14 4.06 -5.29 10.18
C THR A 14 4.90 -4.97 11.42
N GLY A 15 4.24 -4.53 12.49
CA GLY A 15 4.88 -4.33 13.81
C GLY A 15 5.49 -2.94 14.03
N ILE A 16 5.38 -2.02 13.08
CA ILE A 16 5.74 -0.62 13.32
C ILE A 16 4.73 0.02 14.28
N ILE A 17 5.26 0.72 15.30
CA ILE A 17 4.46 1.38 16.35
C ILE A 17 4.19 2.86 15.98
N SER A 18 3.98 3.16 14.71
CA SER A 18 3.56 4.51 14.29
C SER A 18 2.07 4.72 14.37
N ASP A 19 1.30 3.62 14.37
CA ASP A 19 -0.15 3.63 14.38
C ASP A 19 -0.71 3.10 15.71
N PRO A 20 -1.94 3.48 16.09
CA PRO A 20 -2.58 2.94 17.29
C PRO A 20 -2.68 1.41 17.23
N PRO A 21 -2.54 0.69 18.36
CA PRO A 21 -2.59 -0.78 18.38
C PRO A 21 -3.85 -1.38 17.74
N ILE A 22 -4.99 -0.68 17.79
CA ILE A 22 -6.25 -1.11 17.19
C ILE A 22 -6.26 -1.00 15.67
N ALA A 23 -5.36 -0.22 15.10
CA ALA A 23 -5.31 0.09 13.67
C ALA A 23 -4.00 -0.33 13.02
N LEU A 24 -3.28 -1.29 13.60
CA LEU A 24 -2.02 -1.79 13.04
C LEU A 24 -2.25 -2.47 11.69
N PRO A 25 -1.38 -2.22 10.70
CA PRO A 25 -1.43 -2.92 9.43
C PRO A 25 -1.11 -4.41 9.61
N LYS A 26 -1.75 -5.25 8.81
CA LYS A 26 -1.43 -6.67 8.66
C LYS A 26 -0.89 -6.88 7.26
N ILE A 27 0.33 -7.36 7.16
CA ILE A 27 0.97 -7.65 5.88
C ILE A 27 1.39 -9.10 5.87
N GLU A 28 0.87 -9.86 4.91
CA GLU A 28 1.29 -11.22 4.63
C GLU A 28 2.31 -11.17 3.49
N TYR A 29 3.54 -11.58 3.78
CA TYR A 29 4.63 -11.60 2.81
C TYR A 29 4.65 -12.96 2.09
N ILE A 30 4.49 -12.92 0.77
CA ILE A 30 4.59 -14.09 -0.10
C ILE A 30 5.89 -13.95 -0.88
N ASP A 31 6.86 -14.79 -0.57
CA ASP A 31 8.19 -14.72 -1.17
C ASP A 31 8.33 -15.58 -2.44
N HIS A 32 9.52 -15.55 -3.03
CA HIS A 32 9.82 -16.28 -4.25
C HIS A 32 9.68 -17.80 -4.10
N THR A 33 9.90 -18.33 -2.89
CA THR A 33 9.83 -19.76 -2.62
C THR A 33 8.39 -20.23 -2.49
N ASN A 34 7.59 -19.55 -1.68
CA ASN A 34 6.21 -19.97 -1.41
C ASN A 34 5.22 -19.58 -2.52
N SER A 35 5.56 -18.62 -3.37
CA SER A 35 4.72 -18.22 -4.51
C SER A 35 4.89 -19.11 -5.75
N ALA A 36 5.95 -19.90 -5.83
CA ALA A 36 6.20 -20.75 -7.02
C ALA A 36 5.06 -21.71 -7.31
N GLU A 37 4.49 -22.33 -6.30
CA GLU A 37 3.31 -23.22 -6.47
C GLU A 37 2.08 -22.46 -6.91
N GLN A 38 1.87 -21.26 -6.39
CA GLN A 38 0.75 -20.40 -6.77
C GLN A 38 0.81 -20.04 -8.25
N ILE A 39 1.99 -19.65 -8.75
CA ILE A 39 2.18 -19.36 -10.18
C ILE A 39 1.86 -20.57 -11.02
N CYS A 40 2.37 -21.75 -10.67
CA CYS A 40 2.11 -22.97 -11.39
C CYS A 40 0.61 -23.33 -11.42
N SER A 41 -0.15 -22.95 -10.40
CA SER A 41 -1.59 -23.18 -10.37
C SER A 41 -2.37 -22.33 -11.38
N PHE A 42 -1.85 -21.17 -11.79
CA PHE A 42 -2.49 -20.31 -12.80
C PHE A 42 -2.27 -20.78 -14.24
N PHE A 43 -1.26 -21.59 -14.48
CA PHE A 43 -0.87 -22.03 -15.82
C PHE A 43 -0.82 -23.56 -15.87
N PRO A 44 -1.89 -24.25 -16.36
CA PRO A 44 -1.92 -25.71 -16.46
C PRO A 44 -0.71 -26.27 -17.24
N GLY A 45 -0.01 -27.21 -16.64
CA GLY A 45 1.19 -27.83 -17.22
C GLY A 45 2.51 -27.13 -16.85
N LEU A 46 2.47 -25.95 -16.25
CA LEU A 46 3.66 -25.29 -15.74
C LEU A 46 4.11 -25.94 -14.43
N THR A 47 5.42 -26.22 -14.32
CA THR A 47 6.04 -26.76 -13.11
C THR A 47 7.11 -25.81 -12.58
N LYS A 48 7.56 -26.02 -11.34
CA LYS A 48 8.63 -25.22 -10.74
C LYS A 48 9.92 -25.26 -11.57
N ASP A 49 10.18 -26.38 -12.26
CA ASP A 49 11.37 -26.53 -13.10
C ASP A 49 11.36 -25.61 -14.32
N ASP A 50 10.17 -25.15 -14.73
CA ASP A 50 10.03 -24.19 -15.83
C ASP A 50 10.30 -22.75 -15.38
N LEU A 51 10.34 -22.48 -14.08
CA LEU A 51 10.58 -21.16 -13.51
C LEU A 51 12.10 -20.93 -13.34
N PRO A 52 12.59 -19.72 -13.61
CA PRO A 52 13.99 -19.36 -13.37
C PRO A 52 14.40 -19.63 -11.91
N GLY A 53 15.33 -20.55 -11.70
CA GLY A 53 15.77 -20.97 -10.37
C GLY A 53 14.69 -21.66 -9.52
N GLY A 54 13.58 -22.09 -10.11
CA GLY A 54 12.43 -22.64 -9.39
C GLY A 54 11.69 -21.61 -8.55
N GLU A 55 11.94 -20.32 -8.77
CA GLU A 55 11.39 -19.22 -7.98
C GLU A 55 10.18 -18.57 -8.63
N GLY A 56 9.23 -18.16 -7.79
CA GLY A 56 8.12 -17.32 -8.20
C GLY A 56 8.41 -15.83 -8.01
N TRP A 57 7.36 -15.04 -7.94
CA TRP A 57 7.45 -13.62 -7.61
C TRP A 57 7.30 -13.36 -6.11
N ALA A 58 7.73 -12.18 -5.64
CA ALA A 58 7.43 -11.70 -4.30
C ALA A 58 6.23 -10.74 -4.37
N VAL A 59 5.26 -10.95 -3.51
CA VAL A 59 4.05 -10.13 -3.43
C VAL A 59 3.51 -10.13 -2.00
N GLU A 60 2.85 -9.06 -1.61
CA GLU A 60 2.26 -8.92 -0.28
C GLU A 60 0.74 -8.83 -0.38
N GLN A 61 0.07 -9.39 0.62
CA GLN A 61 -1.35 -9.15 0.87
C GLN A 61 -1.48 -8.22 2.06
N LEU A 62 -2.18 -7.09 1.88
CA LEU A 62 -2.30 -6.07 2.89
C LEU A 62 -3.73 -5.95 3.40
N SER A 63 -3.87 -5.88 4.74
CA SER A 63 -5.08 -5.44 5.42
C SER A 63 -4.71 -4.19 6.22
N VAL A 64 -5.12 -3.03 5.73
CA VAL A 64 -4.70 -1.73 6.24
C VAL A 64 -5.88 -0.77 6.34
N SER A 65 -5.78 0.17 7.26
CA SER A 65 -6.58 1.40 7.22
C SER A 65 -5.94 2.37 6.23
N THR A 66 -6.74 3.18 5.55
CA THR A 66 -6.24 4.28 4.73
C THR A 66 -5.46 5.33 5.53
N HIS A 67 -5.52 5.26 6.86
CA HIS A 67 -4.80 6.13 7.79
C HIS A 67 -3.57 5.46 8.44
N ASN A 68 -3.10 4.32 7.90
CA ASN A 68 -1.86 3.72 8.35
C ASN A 68 -0.64 4.45 7.78
N GLY A 69 0.41 4.57 8.62
CA GLY A 69 1.69 5.16 8.21
C GLY A 69 1.57 6.61 7.77
N THR A 70 2.48 7.04 6.92
CA THR A 70 2.48 8.39 6.34
C THR A 70 1.46 8.48 5.21
N HIS A 71 0.50 9.38 5.34
CA HIS A 71 -0.60 9.52 4.40
C HIS A 71 -1.13 10.95 4.35
N LEU A 72 -1.97 11.21 3.38
CA LEU A 72 -2.69 12.46 3.21
C LEU A 72 -4.18 12.24 3.49
N ASP A 73 -4.77 13.09 4.33
CA ASP A 73 -6.21 13.09 4.59
C ASP A 73 -6.92 14.05 3.62
N ALA A 74 -7.96 13.54 2.95
CA ALA A 74 -8.84 14.38 2.17
C ALA A 74 -9.88 15.08 3.06
N PRO A 75 -10.48 16.20 2.63
CA PRO A 75 -11.54 16.88 3.37
C PRO A 75 -12.71 15.96 3.76
N TYR A 76 -13.02 14.97 2.93
CA TYR A 76 -14.08 13.99 3.21
C TYR A 76 -13.84 13.17 4.48
N HIS A 77 -12.58 12.99 4.88
CA HIS A 77 -12.26 12.31 6.15
C HIS A 77 -12.86 13.05 7.36
N PHE A 78 -12.87 14.37 7.31
CA PHE A 78 -13.26 15.21 8.44
C PHE A 78 -14.77 15.49 8.49
N HIS A 79 -15.40 15.66 7.33
CA HIS A 79 -16.82 15.97 7.23
C HIS A 79 -17.38 15.65 5.84
N SER A 80 -18.67 15.38 5.77
CA SER A 80 -19.37 15.08 4.51
C SER A 80 -19.52 16.30 3.59
N THR A 81 -19.49 17.52 4.15
CA THR A 81 -19.62 18.77 3.39
C THR A 81 -18.51 19.75 3.70
N MET A 82 -18.22 20.62 2.74
CA MET A 82 -17.22 21.70 2.81
C MET A 82 -17.75 22.95 2.12
N ASP A 83 -17.10 24.09 2.29
CA ASP A 83 -17.30 25.32 1.55
C ASP A 83 -18.78 25.72 1.34
N GLY A 84 -19.54 25.88 2.45
CA GLY A 84 -20.92 26.32 2.40
C GLY A 84 -21.93 25.24 1.96
N GLY A 85 -21.62 23.96 2.19
CA GLY A 85 -22.54 22.85 1.99
C GLY A 85 -22.29 22.02 0.74
N LYS A 86 -21.18 22.26 0.06
CA LYS A 86 -20.74 21.40 -1.05
C LYS A 86 -20.31 20.03 -0.51
N LYS A 87 -20.43 18.99 -1.31
CA LYS A 87 -19.86 17.68 -0.99
C LYS A 87 -18.36 17.81 -0.74
N SER A 88 -17.87 17.25 0.34
CA SER A 88 -16.43 17.22 0.63
C SER A 88 -15.66 16.45 -0.43
N MET A 89 -14.50 16.97 -0.77
CA MET A 89 -13.57 16.38 -1.73
C MET A 89 -13.01 15.07 -1.20
N THR A 90 -13.08 14.01 -1.99
CA THR A 90 -12.43 12.73 -1.71
C THR A 90 -10.98 12.73 -2.18
N ILE A 91 -10.18 11.75 -1.76
CA ILE A 91 -8.74 11.76 -2.02
C ILE A 91 -8.39 11.72 -3.52
N ASP A 92 -9.19 11.05 -4.33
CA ASP A 92 -9.03 10.98 -5.79
C ASP A 92 -9.34 12.32 -6.49
N GLU A 93 -10.06 13.21 -5.81
CA GLU A 93 -10.39 14.55 -6.30
C GLU A 93 -9.36 15.60 -5.89
N VAL A 94 -8.46 15.29 -4.95
CA VAL A 94 -7.41 16.22 -4.48
C VAL A 94 -6.41 16.47 -5.62
N PRO A 95 -6.19 17.75 -6.01
CA PRO A 95 -5.22 18.08 -7.05
C PRO A 95 -3.80 17.63 -6.68
N LEU A 96 -3.09 17.02 -7.62
CA LEU A 96 -1.71 16.56 -7.39
C LEU A 96 -0.77 17.70 -7.00
N GLU A 97 -1.03 18.91 -7.47
CA GLU A 97 -0.24 20.10 -7.16
C GLU A 97 -0.22 20.44 -5.67
N TRP A 98 -1.24 19.99 -4.93
CA TRP A 98 -1.28 20.19 -3.47
C TRP A 98 -0.34 19.24 -2.72
N CYS A 99 0.17 18.21 -3.39
CA CYS A 99 1.06 17.20 -2.83
C CYS A 99 2.55 17.49 -3.09
N CYS A 100 2.87 18.60 -3.73
CA CYS A 100 4.25 18.98 -4.10
C CYS A 100 4.86 20.02 -3.16
#